data_ebf125d29af4d93988b251022776e365
#
_entry.id   ebf125d29af4d93988b251022776e365
#
_cell.length_a   1.000
_cell.length_b   1.000
_cell.length_c   1.000
_cell.angle_alpha   90.00
_cell.angle_beta   90.00
_cell.angle_gamma   90.00
#
_symmetry.space_group_name_H-M   'P 1'
#
loop_
_entity.id
_entity.type
_entity.pdbx_description
1 polymer ?
#
loop_
_entity_poly.entity_id
_entity_poly.type
_entity_poly.pdbx_seq_one_letter_code
_entity_poly.pdbx_strand_id
1 'polypeptide(L)'
;LFTTAVRKVSKISDYNPVRTNLIIKFINFALTVIAVGALTLVWSVNYKDLGVMLSSVFAVIGVALFAQWSILSNITAGVIIFFSFPFKIGNTIRILDKELVDPNNSDLDTFVIEDIRAFHLHLRRNNGEILTYPNNLVLQKGVILISTYQQGKFINTEEDEEQTM
;
A
#
# COMPACT_ATOMS: atom_id res chain seq x y z
N LEU A 1 -22.23 -19.08 -3.72
CA LEU A 1 -22.32 -17.81 -2.96
C LEU A 1 -21.08 -16.93 -3.19
N PHE A 2 -19.86 -17.45 -3.04
CA PHE A 2 -18.62 -16.69 -3.22
C PHE A 2 -18.37 -16.25 -4.68
N THR A 3 -18.58 -17.13 -5.64
CA THR A 3 -18.44 -16.83 -7.07
C THR A 3 -19.41 -15.75 -7.54
N THR A 4 -20.61 -15.71 -6.94
CA THR A 4 -21.62 -14.68 -7.23
C THR A 4 -21.19 -13.31 -6.69
N ALA A 5 -20.58 -13.27 -5.50
CA ALA A 5 -20.04 -12.05 -4.90
C ALA A 5 -18.87 -11.48 -5.73
N VAL A 6 -17.90 -12.31 -6.14
CA VAL A 6 -16.77 -11.91 -6.99
C VAL A 6 -17.25 -11.35 -8.33
N ARG A 7 -18.23 -11.99 -8.97
CA ARG A 7 -18.84 -11.48 -10.22
C ARG A 7 -19.57 -10.15 -10.03
N LYS A 8 -20.20 -9.95 -8.88
CA LYS A 8 -20.90 -8.68 -8.57
C LYS A 8 -19.91 -7.53 -8.38
N VAL A 9 -18.81 -7.76 -7.68
CA VAL A 9 -17.73 -6.78 -7.49
C VAL A 9 -17.02 -6.47 -8.81
N SER A 10 -16.75 -7.48 -9.64
CA SER A 10 -16.11 -7.31 -10.95
C SER A 10 -16.93 -6.47 -11.93
N LYS A 11 -18.27 -6.53 -11.85
CA LYS A 11 -19.17 -5.70 -12.67
C LYS A 11 -19.17 -4.22 -12.26
N ILE A 12 -18.88 -3.93 -10.99
CA ILE A 12 -18.86 -2.56 -10.46
C ILE A 12 -17.53 -1.85 -10.80
N SER A 13 -16.45 -2.61 -11.00
CA SER A 13 -15.07 -2.09 -11.13
C SER A 13 -14.48 -2.10 -12.54
N ASP A 14 -15.28 -2.36 -13.59
CA ASP A 14 -14.84 -2.35 -15.01
C ASP A 14 -13.57 -3.20 -15.31
N TYR A 15 -13.41 -4.31 -14.55
CA TYR A 15 -12.26 -5.21 -14.73
C TYR A 15 -12.39 -6.07 -15.99
N ASN A 16 -11.27 -6.20 -16.73
CA ASN A 16 -11.15 -7.09 -17.88
C ASN A 16 -11.62 -8.51 -17.52
N PRO A 17 -12.55 -9.13 -18.30
CA PRO A 17 -13.15 -10.44 -18.02
C PRO A 17 -12.12 -11.56 -17.85
N VAL A 18 -10.96 -11.46 -18.50
CA VAL A 18 -9.86 -12.42 -18.35
C VAL A 18 -9.30 -12.43 -16.94
N ARG A 19 -9.09 -11.25 -16.33
CA ARG A 19 -8.59 -11.13 -14.95
C ARG A 19 -9.59 -11.65 -13.93
N THR A 20 -10.88 -11.40 -14.13
CA THR A 20 -11.95 -11.89 -13.27
C THR A 20 -12.01 -13.42 -13.24
N ASN A 21 -11.89 -14.08 -14.40
CA ASN A 21 -11.89 -15.52 -14.49
C ASN A 21 -10.65 -16.16 -13.81
N LEU A 22 -9.49 -15.52 -13.91
CA LEU A 22 -8.29 -15.97 -13.20
C LEU A 22 -8.48 -15.89 -11.68
N ILE A 23 -9.00 -14.77 -11.17
CA ILE A 23 -9.29 -14.60 -9.73
C ILE A 23 -10.25 -15.68 -9.24
N ILE A 24 -11.35 -15.93 -9.95
CA ILE A 24 -12.32 -16.98 -9.60
C ILE A 24 -11.66 -18.36 -9.58
N LYS A 25 -10.78 -18.65 -10.56
CA LYS A 25 -10.05 -19.91 -10.62
C LYS A 25 -9.12 -20.11 -9.42
N PHE A 26 -8.37 -19.08 -9.03
CA PHE A 26 -7.50 -19.13 -7.86
C PHE A 26 -8.28 -19.27 -6.55
N ILE A 27 -9.39 -18.55 -6.40
CA ILE A 27 -10.25 -18.66 -5.22
C ILE A 27 -10.85 -20.07 -5.12
N ASN A 28 -11.37 -20.62 -6.21
CA ASN A 28 -11.92 -21.97 -6.22
C ASN A 28 -10.84 -23.02 -5.91
N PHE A 29 -9.64 -22.87 -6.47
CA PHE A 29 -8.50 -23.75 -6.15
C PHE A 29 -8.16 -23.69 -4.65
N ALA A 30 -8.01 -22.51 -4.07
CA ALA A 30 -7.73 -22.34 -2.66
C ALA A 30 -8.83 -22.95 -1.77
N LEU A 31 -10.10 -22.70 -2.09
CA LEU A 31 -11.24 -23.30 -1.38
C LEU A 31 -11.25 -24.83 -1.47
N THR A 32 -10.90 -25.39 -2.65
CA THR A 32 -10.82 -26.84 -2.83
C THR A 32 -9.72 -27.43 -1.95
N VAL A 33 -8.54 -26.81 -1.92
CA VAL A 33 -7.42 -27.24 -1.07
C VAL A 33 -7.81 -27.22 0.42
N ILE A 34 -8.47 -26.13 0.87
CA ILE A 34 -8.95 -26.00 2.24
C ILE A 34 -10.01 -27.06 2.56
N ALA A 35 -10.96 -27.30 1.66
CA ALA A 35 -12.02 -28.30 1.86
C ALA A 35 -11.46 -29.72 1.93
N VAL A 36 -10.53 -30.07 1.04
CA VAL A 36 -9.85 -31.39 1.07
C VAL A 36 -9.05 -31.53 2.36
N GLY A 37 -8.30 -30.52 2.77
CA GLY A 37 -7.58 -30.53 4.04
C GLY A 37 -8.50 -30.71 5.25
N ALA A 38 -9.63 -29.99 5.30
CA ALA A 38 -10.63 -30.14 6.35
C ALA A 38 -11.25 -31.54 6.40
N LEU A 39 -11.58 -32.14 5.25
CA LEU A 39 -12.09 -33.51 5.16
C LEU A 39 -11.07 -34.54 5.66
N THR A 40 -9.79 -34.35 5.33
CA THR A 40 -8.72 -35.24 5.80
C THR A 40 -8.59 -35.18 7.34
N LEU A 41 -8.74 -33.98 7.93
CA LEU A 41 -8.71 -33.80 9.38
C LEU A 41 -9.90 -34.50 10.10
N VAL A 42 -11.08 -34.44 9.48
CA VAL A 42 -12.29 -35.10 10.08
C VAL A 42 -12.19 -36.61 10.09
N TRP A 43 -11.50 -37.22 9.12
CA TRP A 43 -11.34 -38.65 9.02
C TRP A 43 -10.20 -39.22 9.88
N SER A 44 -9.26 -38.40 10.33
CA SER A 44 -8.09 -38.78 11.13
C SER A 44 -8.33 -38.46 12.61
N VAL A 45 -9.02 -39.34 13.35
CA VAL A 45 -9.52 -39.08 14.73
C VAL A 45 -8.47 -39.35 15.80
N ASN A 46 -7.23 -38.93 15.65
CA ASN A 46 -6.27 -38.95 16.77
C ASN A 46 -5.93 -37.49 17.16
N TYR A 47 -6.46 -37.03 18.30
CA TYR A 47 -6.31 -35.64 18.76
C TYR A 47 -4.85 -35.20 18.94
N LYS A 48 -3.93 -36.14 19.24
CA LYS A 48 -2.49 -35.82 19.35
C LYS A 48 -1.88 -35.52 17.99
N ASP A 49 -2.21 -36.31 16.98
CA ASP A 49 -1.69 -36.11 15.61
C ASP A 49 -2.29 -34.88 14.98
N LEU A 50 -3.57 -34.55 15.30
CA LEU A 50 -4.21 -33.28 14.92
C LEU A 50 -3.45 -32.07 15.47
N GLY A 51 -2.99 -32.10 16.72
CA GLY A 51 -2.22 -31.01 17.31
C GLY A 51 -0.90 -30.74 16.57
N VAL A 52 -0.16 -31.82 16.25
CA VAL A 52 1.10 -31.75 15.51
C VAL A 52 0.85 -31.21 14.07
N MET A 53 -0.18 -31.74 13.43
CA MET A 53 -0.53 -31.34 12.05
C MET A 53 -0.95 -29.88 11.98
N LEU A 54 -1.80 -29.40 12.89
CA LEU A 54 -2.18 -28.00 13.00
C LEU A 54 -0.96 -27.11 13.28
N SER A 55 -0.09 -27.51 14.21
CA SER A 55 1.12 -26.75 14.53
C SER A 55 2.04 -26.61 13.32
N SER A 56 2.19 -27.66 12.50
CA SER A 56 3.00 -27.58 11.28
C SER A 56 2.39 -26.65 10.23
N VAL A 57 1.06 -26.66 10.06
CA VAL A 57 0.36 -25.72 9.17
C VAL A 57 0.54 -24.28 9.66
N PHE A 58 0.37 -24.03 10.97
CA PHE A 58 0.60 -22.70 11.55
C PHE A 58 2.06 -22.23 11.40
N ALA A 59 3.03 -23.14 11.52
CA ALA A 59 4.43 -22.80 11.30
C ALA A 59 4.69 -22.34 9.85
N VAL A 60 4.14 -23.06 8.86
CA VAL A 60 4.26 -22.69 7.45
C VAL A 60 3.57 -21.35 7.16
N ILE A 61 2.36 -21.15 7.70
CA ILE A 61 1.63 -19.87 7.58
C ILE A 61 2.44 -18.74 8.22
N GLY A 62 3.04 -18.98 9.40
CA GLY A 62 3.88 -18.01 10.09
C GLY A 62 5.06 -17.56 9.21
N VAL A 63 5.79 -18.50 8.62
CA VAL A 63 6.88 -18.18 7.70
C VAL A 63 6.39 -17.40 6.47
N ALA A 64 5.24 -17.79 5.90
CA ALA A 64 4.63 -17.11 4.78
C ALA A 64 4.25 -15.65 5.12
N LEU A 65 3.72 -15.40 6.33
CA LEU A 65 3.41 -14.05 6.82
C LEU A 65 4.67 -13.20 6.97
N PHE A 66 5.77 -13.76 7.45
CA PHE A 66 7.06 -13.03 7.48
C PHE A 66 7.55 -12.66 6.08
N ALA A 67 7.38 -13.53 5.08
CA ALA A 67 7.72 -13.22 3.70
C ALA A 67 6.89 -12.05 3.13
N GLN A 68 5.65 -11.85 3.61
CA GLN A 68 4.76 -10.75 3.22
C GLN A 68 4.97 -9.46 4.02
N TRP A 69 5.94 -9.41 4.94
CA TRP A 69 6.17 -8.26 5.83
C TRP A 69 6.32 -6.93 5.09
N SER A 70 7.05 -6.92 3.97
CA SER A 70 7.27 -5.70 3.18
C SER A 70 5.96 -5.13 2.59
N ILE A 71 5.09 -6.01 2.10
CA ILE A 71 3.80 -5.61 1.53
C ILE A 71 2.90 -5.03 2.62
N LEU A 72 2.81 -5.72 3.77
CA LEU A 72 2.00 -5.29 4.90
C LEU A 72 2.51 -3.96 5.47
N SER A 73 3.84 -3.77 5.54
CA SER A 73 4.47 -2.52 5.96
C SER A 73 4.05 -1.34 5.08
N ASN A 74 4.01 -1.51 3.75
CA ASN A 74 3.56 -0.46 2.84
C ASN A 74 2.08 -0.11 3.00
N ILE A 75 1.21 -1.10 3.19
CA ILE A 75 -0.23 -0.87 3.43
C ILE A 75 -0.43 -0.11 4.75
N THR A 76 0.22 -0.56 5.82
CA THR A 76 0.13 0.09 7.13
C THR A 76 0.65 1.53 7.06
N ALA A 77 1.78 1.75 6.38
CA ALA A 77 2.31 3.08 6.16
C ALA A 77 1.35 3.96 5.35
N GLY A 78 0.72 3.43 4.30
CA GLY A 78 -0.28 4.17 3.51
C GLY A 78 -1.47 4.63 4.35
N VAL A 79 -1.97 3.78 5.24
CA VAL A 79 -3.04 4.14 6.19
C VAL A 79 -2.58 5.24 7.15
N ILE A 80 -1.39 5.13 7.72
CA ILE A 80 -0.83 6.14 8.63
C ILE A 80 -0.65 7.49 7.90
N ILE A 81 -0.09 7.49 6.69
CA ILE A 81 0.11 8.69 5.90
C ILE A 81 -1.23 9.36 5.60
N PHE A 82 -2.24 8.59 5.19
CA PHE A 82 -3.54 9.13 4.84
C PHE A 82 -4.26 9.79 6.03
N PHE A 83 -4.22 9.18 7.22
CA PHE A 83 -4.98 9.65 8.38
C PHE A 83 -4.22 10.57 9.33
N SER A 84 -2.90 10.39 9.46
CA SER A 84 -2.14 11.00 10.56
C SER A 84 -1.07 11.99 10.11
N PHE A 85 -0.71 12.01 8.82
CA PHE A 85 0.37 12.88 8.36
C PHE A 85 -0.12 14.32 8.10
N PRO A 86 0.75 15.32 8.31
CA PRO A 86 0.39 16.74 8.16
C PRO A 86 0.23 17.17 6.69
N PHE A 87 0.77 16.42 5.74
CA PHE A 87 0.67 16.75 4.32
C PHE A 87 -0.44 15.97 3.62
N LYS A 88 -1.05 16.57 2.62
CA LYS A 88 -2.22 16.08 1.87
C LYS A 88 -1.94 16.08 0.37
N ILE A 89 -2.84 15.46 -0.40
CA ILE A 89 -2.84 15.53 -1.86
C ILE A 89 -2.86 17.01 -2.29
N GLY A 90 -1.97 17.37 -3.22
CA GLY A 90 -1.76 18.74 -3.70
C GLY A 90 -0.66 19.51 -2.96
N ASN A 91 -0.20 19.05 -1.80
CA ASN A 91 0.91 19.70 -1.10
C ASN A 91 2.25 19.43 -1.78
N THR A 92 3.15 20.42 -1.71
CA THR A 92 4.53 20.26 -2.17
C THR A 92 5.42 19.85 -1.00
N ILE A 93 6.13 18.75 -1.18
CA ILE A 93 7.02 18.17 -0.18
C ILE A 93 8.42 17.98 -0.75
N ARG A 94 9.40 17.91 0.16
CA ARG A 94 10.75 17.42 -0.13
C ARG A 94 11.05 16.21 0.74
N ILE A 95 11.47 15.12 0.13
CA ILE A 95 11.86 13.89 0.82
C ILE A 95 13.38 13.90 0.97
N LEU A 96 13.87 13.77 2.20
CA LEU A 96 15.31 13.72 2.50
C LEU A 96 15.86 12.32 2.23
N ASP A 97 15.85 11.93 0.98
CA ASP A 97 16.42 10.67 0.50
C ASP A 97 17.54 10.95 -0.52
N LYS A 98 18.72 10.42 -0.23
CA LYS A 98 19.91 10.64 -1.06
C LYS A 98 19.76 10.11 -2.49
N GLU A 99 18.88 9.11 -2.68
CA GLU A 99 18.61 8.55 -4.02
C GLU A 99 17.73 9.45 -4.88
N LEU A 100 16.98 10.39 -4.25
CA LEU A 100 16.08 11.32 -4.93
C LEU A 100 16.71 12.69 -5.17
N VAL A 101 17.79 13.01 -4.46
CA VAL A 101 18.49 14.30 -4.54
C VAL A 101 19.34 14.33 -5.81
N ASP A 102 19.09 15.28 -6.69
CA ASP A 102 19.98 15.57 -7.83
C ASP A 102 21.06 16.59 -7.37
N PRO A 103 22.32 16.19 -7.32
CA PRO A 103 23.40 17.07 -6.86
C PRO A 103 23.59 18.30 -7.76
N ASN A 104 23.05 18.30 -8.99
CA ASN A 104 23.20 19.38 -9.96
C ASN A 104 21.96 20.28 -10.07
N ASN A 105 20.81 19.85 -9.50
CA ASN A 105 19.56 20.60 -9.64
C ASN A 105 18.64 20.41 -8.44
N SER A 106 18.72 21.34 -7.48
CA SER A 106 17.90 21.32 -6.27
C SER A 106 16.39 21.51 -6.54
N ASP A 107 16.01 22.07 -7.68
CA ASP A 107 14.60 22.25 -8.05
C ASP A 107 13.90 20.90 -8.36
N LEU A 108 14.67 19.86 -8.66
CA LEU A 108 14.16 18.49 -8.87
C LEU A 108 13.94 17.70 -7.57
N ASP A 109 14.33 18.26 -6.42
CA ASP A 109 14.17 17.61 -5.12
C ASP A 109 12.78 17.84 -4.51
N THR A 110 11.95 18.64 -5.16
CA THR A 110 10.60 18.97 -4.70
C THR A 110 9.55 18.19 -5.48
N PHE A 111 8.53 17.73 -4.76
CA PHE A 111 7.48 16.88 -5.31
C PHE A 111 6.11 17.36 -4.87
N VAL A 112 5.16 17.39 -5.80
CA VAL A 112 3.73 17.57 -5.48
C VAL A 112 3.11 16.21 -5.26
N ILE A 113 2.38 16.01 -4.15
CA ILE A 113 1.63 14.79 -3.88
C ILE A 113 0.42 14.75 -4.81
N GLU A 114 0.43 13.83 -5.77
CA GLU A 114 -0.66 13.67 -6.75
C GLU A 114 -1.73 12.70 -6.23
N ASP A 115 -1.30 11.59 -5.61
CA ASP A 115 -2.21 10.58 -5.08
C ASP A 115 -1.54 9.76 -3.96
N ILE A 116 -2.35 9.34 -2.98
CA ILE A 116 -1.91 8.46 -1.87
C ILE A 116 -2.60 7.12 -2.03
N ARG A 117 -1.84 6.10 -2.46
CA ARG A 117 -2.35 4.76 -2.68
C ARG A 117 -1.95 3.81 -1.56
N ALA A 118 -2.57 2.61 -1.56
CA ALA A 118 -2.35 1.62 -0.51
C ALA A 118 -0.88 1.22 -0.30
N PHE A 119 -0.07 1.18 -1.37
CA PHE A 119 1.31 0.69 -1.32
C PHE A 119 2.35 1.79 -1.56
N HIS A 120 1.99 2.86 -2.24
CA HIS A 120 2.91 3.90 -2.70
C HIS A 120 2.22 5.25 -2.88
N LEU A 121 3.00 6.33 -2.78
CA LEU A 121 2.62 7.68 -3.18
C LEU A 121 2.94 7.90 -4.66
N HIS A 122 2.08 8.63 -5.35
CA HIS A 122 2.38 9.23 -6.64
C HIS A 122 2.83 10.66 -6.40
N LEU A 123 4.05 10.94 -6.78
CA LEU A 123 4.71 12.22 -6.61
C LEU A 123 5.04 12.80 -7.99
N ARG A 124 4.66 14.04 -8.25
CA ARG A 124 4.99 14.72 -9.49
C ARG A 124 6.14 15.69 -9.24
N ARG A 125 7.19 15.58 -10.04
CA ARG A 125 8.29 16.54 -10.08
C ARG A 125 7.91 17.80 -10.86
N ASN A 126 8.67 18.89 -10.67
CA ASN A 126 8.49 20.15 -11.40
C ASN A 126 8.70 20.00 -12.92
N ASN A 127 9.47 19.01 -13.37
CA ASN A 127 9.65 18.70 -14.79
C ASN A 127 8.50 17.88 -15.40
N GLY A 128 7.46 17.53 -14.60
CA GLY A 128 6.30 16.75 -15.02
C GLY A 128 6.44 15.23 -14.87
N GLU A 129 7.61 14.71 -14.47
CA GLU A 129 7.80 13.29 -14.22
C GLU A 129 6.99 12.82 -13.02
N ILE A 130 6.42 11.60 -13.12
CA ILE A 130 5.69 10.97 -12.03
C ILE A 130 6.59 9.92 -11.40
N LEU A 131 6.91 10.11 -10.13
CA LEU A 131 7.64 9.17 -9.30
C LEU A 131 6.66 8.36 -8.46
N THR A 132 6.80 7.05 -8.48
CA THR A 132 6.09 6.13 -7.57
C THR A 132 6.99 5.78 -6.40
N TYR A 133 6.67 6.28 -5.21
CA TYR A 133 7.50 6.13 -4.03
C TYR A 133 6.83 5.25 -2.96
N PRO A 134 7.50 4.21 -2.41
CA PRO A 134 6.90 3.30 -1.43
C PRO A 134 6.49 4.01 -0.13
N ASN A 135 5.29 3.72 0.37
CA ASN A 135 4.77 4.37 1.57
C ASN A 135 5.63 4.14 2.81
N ASN A 136 6.18 2.94 2.99
CA ASN A 136 7.02 2.62 4.14
C ASN A 136 8.31 3.44 4.17
N LEU A 137 8.86 3.83 3.01
CA LEU A 137 10.05 4.69 2.94
C LEU A 137 9.72 6.12 3.33
N VAL A 138 8.54 6.63 3.00
CA VAL A 138 8.09 7.98 3.44
C VAL A 138 8.11 8.10 4.96
N LEU A 139 7.67 7.06 5.69
CA LEU A 139 7.69 7.05 7.15
C LEU A 139 9.10 6.91 7.75
N GLN A 140 10.07 6.41 6.97
CA GLN A 140 11.45 6.20 7.42
C GLN A 140 12.36 7.37 7.10
N LYS A 141 11.98 8.24 6.17
CA LYS A 141 12.76 9.39 5.74
C LYS A 141 12.20 10.68 6.34
N GLY A 142 13.04 11.69 6.46
CA GLY A 142 12.56 13.04 6.78
C GLY A 142 11.76 13.60 5.61
N VAL A 143 10.63 14.21 5.88
CA VAL A 143 9.79 14.88 4.87
C VAL A 143 9.56 16.32 5.30
N ILE A 144 9.90 17.27 4.43
CA ILE A 144 9.69 18.70 4.64
C ILE A 144 8.47 19.12 3.84
N LEU A 145 7.51 19.79 4.48
CA LEU A 145 6.40 20.44 3.82
C LEU A 145 6.86 21.84 3.37
N ILE A 146 6.84 22.09 2.05
CA ILE A 146 7.31 23.35 1.47
C ILE A 146 6.14 24.31 1.26
N SER A 147 5.04 23.84 0.67
CA SER A 147 3.85 24.65 0.45
C SER A 147 2.59 23.81 0.62
N THR A 148 1.55 24.47 1.11
CA THR A 148 0.22 23.86 1.25
C THR A 148 -0.69 24.36 0.14
N TYR A 149 -1.32 23.44 -0.58
CA TYR A 149 -2.35 23.79 -1.56
C TYR A 149 -3.65 24.13 -0.84
N GLN A 150 -4.06 25.39 -0.85
CA GLN A 150 -5.39 25.81 -0.41
C GLN A 150 -6.20 26.33 -1.61
N GLN A 151 -7.20 25.56 -2.02
CA GLN A 151 -8.23 25.94 -3.01
C GLN A 151 -7.75 26.85 -4.18
N GLY A 152 -6.73 26.39 -4.92
CA GLY A 152 -6.26 27.08 -6.13
C GLY A 152 -5.15 28.11 -5.92
N LYS A 153 -4.62 28.26 -4.69
CA LYS A 153 -3.50 29.14 -4.39
C LYS A 153 -2.43 28.40 -3.58
N PHE A 154 -1.17 28.44 -4.04
CA PHE A 154 -0.02 27.99 -3.25
C PHE A 154 0.30 29.04 -2.19
N ILE A 155 0.36 28.65 -0.93
CA ILE A 155 0.81 29.48 0.18
C ILE A 155 2.19 28.98 0.56
N ASN A 156 3.22 29.81 0.38
CA ASN A 156 4.57 29.54 0.83
C ASN A 156 4.64 29.85 2.32
N THR A 157 4.96 28.90 3.13
CA THR A 157 5.01 29.03 4.62
C THR A 157 6.07 30.03 5.07
N GLU A 158 7.04 30.39 4.22
CA GLU A 158 8.12 31.33 4.53
C GLU A 158 7.75 32.80 4.38
N GLU A 159 6.74 33.15 3.53
CA GLU A 159 6.38 34.55 3.27
C GLU A 159 5.35 35.12 4.26
N ASP A 160 4.58 34.27 4.96
CA ASP A 160 3.52 34.73 5.86
C ASP A 160 4.04 35.11 7.26
N GLU A 161 5.25 34.67 7.65
CA GLU A 161 5.87 35.07 8.92
C GLU A 161 6.50 36.47 8.87
N GLU A 162 6.92 36.97 7.70
CA GLU A 162 7.48 38.32 7.54
C GLU A 162 6.43 39.44 7.53
N GLN A 163 5.17 39.13 7.23
CA GLN A 163 4.10 40.14 7.17
C GLN A 163 3.36 40.36 8.51
N THR A 164 3.68 39.57 9.55
CA THR A 164 3.05 39.66 10.89
C THR A 164 3.98 40.22 11.95
N MET A 165 5.19 40.66 11.60
CA MET A 165 6.08 41.46 12.47
C MET A 165 6.12 42.90 12.00
#